data_c1985483556b31a94597b23157b667f4
#
_entry.id   c1985483556b31a94597b23157b667f4
#
_cell.length_a   1.000
_cell.length_b   1.000
_cell.length_c   1.000
_cell.angle_alpha   90.00
_cell.angle_beta   90.00
_cell.angle_gamma   90.00
#
_symmetry.space_group_name_H-M   'P 1'
#
loop_
_entity.id
_entity.type
_entity.pdbx_description
1 polymer ?
#
loop_
_entity_poly.entity_id
_entity_poly.type
_entity_poly.pdbx_seq_one_letter_code
_entity_poly.pdbx_strand_id
1 'polypeptide(L)'
;MRDVIRMLITFILLAALVACSKPPQPAATETPQPTGIESIAPPDPSKYPSFSDMTHWKNPYLVVREDGIGFVDLSNREIHILKPEEIPAELVSLPSSAWPYGRVVLVAQAVPKDPTDQTKAELRKNRALLLGTLKELDVQFREAP
;
A
#
# COMPACT_ATOMS: atom_id res chain seq x y z
N MET A 1 -40.66 36.07 54.94
CA MET A 1 -40.92 35.99 53.49
C MET A 1 -39.62 35.90 52.63
N ARG A 2 -38.48 36.37 53.10
CA ARG A 2 -37.22 36.31 52.31
C ARG A 2 -36.55 34.95 52.29
N ASP A 3 -36.72 34.13 53.32
CA ASP A 3 -36.08 32.79 53.43
C ASP A 3 -36.78 31.71 52.63
N VAL A 4 -38.11 31.81 52.43
CA VAL A 4 -38.92 30.90 51.62
C VAL A 4 -38.55 30.99 50.15
N ILE A 5 -38.26 32.22 49.68
CA ILE A 5 -37.84 32.45 48.27
C ILE A 5 -36.44 31.91 47.99
N ARG A 6 -35.53 31.97 48.98
CA ARG A 6 -34.18 31.39 48.85
C ARG A 6 -34.20 29.87 48.76
N MET A 7 -35.09 29.20 49.52
CA MET A 7 -35.24 27.76 49.53
C MET A 7 -35.84 27.23 48.22
N LEU A 8 -36.74 28.00 47.58
CA LEU A 8 -37.37 27.62 46.31
C LEU A 8 -36.41 27.73 45.12
N ILE A 9 -35.49 28.70 45.13
CA ILE A 9 -34.49 28.87 44.06
C ILE A 9 -33.43 27.78 44.10
N THR A 10 -33.07 27.28 45.29
CA THR A 10 -32.08 26.21 45.44
C THR A 10 -32.61 24.88 44.94
N PHE A 11 -33.94 24.62 45.05
CA PHE A 11 -34.54 23.35 44.55
C PHE A 11 -34.71 23.31 43.01
N ILE A 12 -34.88 24.45 42.36
CA ILE A 12 -35.04 24.55 40.90
C ILE A 12 -33.68 24.36 40.21
N LEU A 13 -32.54 24.73 40.83
CA LEU A 13 -31.22 24.58 40.25
C LEU A 13 -30.70 23.15 40.28
N LEU A 14 -31.26 22.26 41.13
CA LEU A 14 -30.80 20.87 41.27
C LEU A 14 -31.50 19.91 40.30
N ALA A 15 -32.60 20.31 39.67
CA ALA A 15 -33.38 19.49 38.74
C ALA A 15 -32.90 19.52 37.29
N ALA A 16 -31.93 20.39 36.93
CA ALA A 16 -31.47 20.59 35.56
C ALA A 16 -30.24 19.77 35.14
N LEU A 17 -29.73 18.90 36.04
CA LEU A 17 -28.48 18.15 35.79
C LEU A 17 -28.67 16.63 35.44
N VAL A 18 -29.90 16.17 35.25
CA VAL A 18 -30.18 14.73 35.02
C VAL A 18 -30.65 14.41 33.59
N ALA A 19 -30.46 15.24 32.62
CA ALA A 19 -30.97 14.97 31.27
C ALA A 19 -29.93 15.16 30.16
N CYS A 20 -28.82 14.40 30.21
CA CYS A 20 -28.00 14.11 29.03
C CYS A 20 -27.10 12.90 29.28
N SER A 21 -27.67 11.81 29.77
CA SER A 21 -27.01 10.50 29.58
C SER A 21 -27.37 10.02 28.19
N LYS A 22 -26.52 10.38 27.20
CA LYS A 22 -26.54 9.74 25.88
C LYS A 22 -26.42 8.23 26.11
N PRO A 23 -27.36 7.39 25.62
CA PRO A 23 -27.24 5.95 25.78
C PRO A 23 -25.86 5.51 25.23
N PRO A 24 -25.18 4.54 25.87
CA PRO A 24 -23.94 4.02 25.35
C PRO A 24 -24.22 3.52 23.93
N GLN A 25 -23.66 4.21 22.94
CA GLN A 25 -23.68 3.77 21.57
C GLN A 25 -22.92 2.45 21.57
N PRO A 26 -23.52 1.33 21.08
CA PRO A 26 -22.79 0.08 21.00
C PRO A 26 -21.50 0.38 20.27
N ALA A 27 -20.37 0.02 20.88
CA ALA A 27 -19.07 0.15 20.24
C ALA A 27 -19.19 -0.52 18.88
N ALA A 28 -19.17 0.29 17.82
CA ALA A 28 -19.04 -0.23 16.48
C ALA A 28 -17.81 -1.12 16.55
N THR A 29 -17.98 -2.41 16.33
CA THR A 29 -16.89 -3.35 16.14
C THR A 29 -16.14 -2.79 14.94
N GLU A 30 -15.07 -2.02 15.19
CA GLU A 30 -14.18 -1.56 14.14
C GLU A 30 -13.65 -2.82 13.48
N THR A 31 -14.22 -3.17 12.35
CA THR A 31 -13.63 -4.16 11.44
C THR A 31 -12.21 -3.64 11.19
N PRO A 32 -11.16 -4.45 11.52
CA PRO A 32 -9.80 -4.00 11.29
C PRO A 32 -9.68 -3.49 9.86
N GLN A 33 -9.38 -2.20 9.69
CA GLN A 33 -9.13 -1.68 8.36
C GLN A 33 -7.88 -2.40 7.83
N PRO A 34 -7.96 -3.01 6.64
CA PRO A 34 -6.81 -3.66 6.05
C PRO A 34 -5.68 -2.64 5.95
N THR A 35 -4.55 -2.96 6.58
CA THR A 35 -3.34 -2.14 6.57
C THR A 35 -2.35 -2.73 5.59
N GLY A 36 -1.61 -1.87 4.90
CA GLY A 36 -0.62 -2.30 3.94
C GLY A 36 -1.20 -2.66 2.57
N ILE A 37 -0.56 -3.58 1.86
CA ILE A 37 -0.86 -3.90 0.46
C ILE A 37 -2.26 -4.49 0.25
N GLU A 38 -2.83 -5.12 1.29
CA GLU A 38 -4.19 -5.67 1.26
C GLU A 38 -5.26 -4.58 1.10
N SER A 39 -4.96 -3.33 1.50
CA SER A 39 -5.84 -2.19 1.30
C SER A 39 -5.89 -1.70 -0.16
N ILE A 40 -4.94 -2.12 -1.00
CA ILE A 40 -4.89 -1.77 -2.40
C ILE A 40 -5.89 -2.62 -3.18
N ALA A 41 -6.67 -1.98 -4.06
CA ALA A 41 -7.65 -2.68 -4.89
C ALA A 41 -7.00 -3.78 -5.77
N PRO A 42 -7.74 -4.82 -6.14
CA PRO A 42 -7.28 -5.78 -7.15
C PRO A 42 -6.87 -5.09 -8.46
N PRO A 43 -6.02 -5.73 -9.27
CA PRO A 43 -5.61 -5.18 -10.56
C PRO A 43 -6.79 -4.87 -11.48
N ASP A 44 -6.76 -3.73 -12.14
CA ASP A 44 -7.76 -3.30 -13.10
C ASP A 44 -7.14 -3.14 -14.51
N PRO A 45 -7.18 -4.18 -15.34
CA PRO A 45 -6.58 -4.16 -16.67
C PRO A 45 -7.12 -3.07 -17.60
N SER A 46 -8.34 -2.57 -17.35
CA SER A 46 -8.94 -1.50 -18.16
C SER A 46 -8.23 -0.16 -18.03
N LYS A 47 -7.46 0.00 -16.95
CA LYS A 47 -6.69 1.22 -16.66
C LYS A 47 -5.25 1.17 -17.17
N TYR A 48 -4.79 0.02 -17.67
CA TYR A 48 -3.40 -0.11 -18.08
C TYR A 48 -3.15 0.65 -19.37
N PRO A 49 -1.97 1.27 -19.53
CA PRO A 49 -1.58 1.82 -20.81
C PRO A 49 -1.48 0.70 -21.85
N SER A 50 -1.63 1.07 -23.14
CA SER A 50 -1.38 0.13 -24.22
C SER A 50 0.08 -0.36 -24.18
N PHE A 51 0.37 -1.49 -24.84
CA PHE A 51 1.73 -2.04 -24.87
C PHE A 51 2.75 -1.06 -25.44
N SER A 52 2.35 -0.25 -26.43
CA SER A 52 3.18 0.82 -27.02
C SER A 52 3.45 1.99 -26.05
N ASP A 53 2.60 2.16 -25.04
CA ASP A 53 2.64 3.31 -24.12
C ASP A 53 3.13 2.93 -22.72
N MET A 54 3.81 1.80 -22.57
CA MET A 54 4.31 1.32 -21.28
C MET A 54 5.30 2.29 -20.60
N THR A 55 5.86 3.24 -21.34
CA THR A 55 6.63 4.37 -20.78
C THR A 55 5.80 5.27 -19.86
N HIS A 56 4.46 5.21 -19.97
CA HIS A 56 3.51 5.93 -19.12
C HIS A 56 3.00 5.08 -17.94
N TRP A 57 3.67 3.97 -17.64
CA TRP A 57 3.34 3.13 -16.49
C TRP A 57 3.47 3.94 -15.18
N LYS A 58 2.48 3.83 -14.29
CA LYS A 58 2.39 4.64 -13.06
C LYS A 58 2.42 3.81 -11.78
N ASN A 59 2.27 2.49 -11.87
CA ASN A 59 2.42 1.59 -10.73
C ASN A 59 3.91 1.27 -10.50
N PRO A 60 4.27 0.62 -9.39
CA PRO A 60 5.67 0.26 -9.13
C PRO A 60 6.29 -0.50 -10.30
N TYR A 61 7.53 -0.18 -10.59
CA TYR A 61 8.31 -0.76 -11.67
C TYR A 61 9.58 -1.37 -11.11
N LEU A 62 9.76 -2.66 -11.35
CA LEU A 62 10.85 -3.47 -10.84
C LEU A 62 11.72 -3.99 -11.99
N VAL A 63 13.02 -3.99 -11.79
CA VAL A 63 13.98 -4.47 -12.80
C VAL A 63 14.83 -5.57 -12.18
N VAL A 64 14.71 -6.78 -12.68
CA VAL A 64 15.56 -7.91 -12.27
C VAL A 64 16.97 -7.68 -12.80
N ARG A 65 17.94 -7.69 -11.91
CA ARG A 65 19.38 -7.47 -12.18
C ARG A 65 20.21 -8.60 -11.56
N GLU A 66 21.47 -8.71 -11.96
CA GLU A 66 22.40 -9.68 -11.36
C GLU A 66 22.75 -9.32 -9.90
N ASP A 67 22.76 -8.03 -9.57
CA ASP A 67 23.10 -7.48 -8.25
C ASP A 67 21.91 -7.31 -7.32
N GLY A 68 20.68 -7.64 -7.75
CA GLY A 68 19.45 -7.53 -6.96
C GLY A 68 18.22 -7.17 -7.78
N ILE A 69 17.30 -6.46 -7.15
CA ILE A 69 16.08 -5.95 -7.78
C ILE A 69 16.14 -4.42 -7.80
N GLY A 70 16.16 -3.84 -9.00
CA GLY A 70 16.04 -2.39 -9.16
C GLY A 70 14.60 -1.95 -8.94
N PHE A 71 14.37 -1.08 -7.97
CA PHE A 71 13.13 -0.37 -7.79
C PHE A 71 13.23 0.98 -8.49
N VAL A 72 12.37 1.22 -9.49
CA VAL A 72 12.41 2.44 -10.29
C VAL A 72 11.53 3.51 -9.66
N ASP A 73 12.12 4.60 -9.22
CA ASP A 73 11.39 5.81 -8.88
C ASP A 73 10.87 6.48 -10.16
N LEU A 74 9.55 6.45 -10.32
CA LEU A 74 8.91 6.97 -11.54
C LEU A 74 8.95 8.50 -11.63
N SER A 75 9.27 9.21 -10.54
CA SER A 75 9.32 10.68 -10.52
C SER A 75 10.60 11.23 -11.13
N ASN A 76 11.73 10.61 -10.86
CA ASN A 76 13.07 11.03 -11.30
C ASN A 76 13.77 9.98 -12.18
N ARG A 77 13.17 8.78 -12.31
CA ARG A 77 13.72 7.61 -13.03
C ARG A 77 15.02 7.06 -12.44
N GLU A 78 15.27 7.34 -11.18
CA GLU A 78 16.37 6.69 -10.45
C GLU A 78 16.02 5.24 -10.13
N ILE A 79 17.06 4.40 -10.08
CA ILE A 79 16.92 2.99 -9.76
C ILE A 79 17.63 2.75 -8.43
N HIS A 80 16.88 2.35 -7.43
CA HIS A 80 17.39 1.89 -6.15
C HIS A 80 17.54 0.38 -6.16
N ILE A 81 18.76 -0.13 -5.92
CA ILE A 81 18.97 -1.59 -5.90
C ILE A 81 18.65 -2.09 -4.50
N LEU A 82 17.70 -3.00 -4.44
CA LEU A 82 17.25 -3.68 -3.24
C LEU A 82 17.64 -5.16 -3.33
N LYS A 83 17.86 -5.77 -2.19
CA LYS A 83 17.92 -7.24 -2.13
C LYS A 83 16.51 -7.82 -2.26
N PRO A 84 16.35 -9.02 -2.81
CA PRO A 84 15.02 -9.62 -2.96
C PRO A 84 14.20 -9.67 -1.67
N GLU A 85 14.84 -9.89 -0.52
CA GLU A 85 14.21 -9.90 0.81
C GLU A 85 13.71 -8.55 1.32
N GLU A 86 14.15 -7.43 0.72
CA GLU A 86 13.72 -6.08 1.07
C GLU A 86 12.46 -5.65 0.30
N ILE A 87 12.15 -6.30 -0.82
CA ILE A 87 11.04 -5.97 -1.70
C ILE A 87 9.67 -6.00 -0.98
N PRO A 88 9.35 -6.99 -0.10
CA PRO A 88 8.06 -6.99 0.59
C PRO A 88 7.84 -5.71 1.41
N ALA A 89 8.84 -5.30 2.19
CA ALA A 89 8.76 -4.11 3.03
C ALA A 89 8.61 -2.84 2.18
N GLU A 90 9.35 -2.74 1.08
CA GLU A 90 9.27 -1.61 0.15
C GLU A 90 7.88 -1.48 -0.46
N LEU A 91 7.34 -2.56 -1.04
CA LEU A 91 6.01 -2.55 -1.67
C LEU A 91 4.89 -2.23 -0.67
N VAL A 92 4.98 -2.76 0.55
CA VAL A 92 3.99 -2.51 1.62
C VAL A 92 4.06 -1.06 2.12
N SER A 93 5.22 -0.42 2.09
CA SER A 93 5.42 0.97 2.52
C SER A 93 4.85 2.00 1.56
N LEU A 94 4.57 1.62 0.31
CA LEU A 94 4.08 2.54 -0.71
C LEU A 94 2.66 3.04 -0.37
N PRO A 95 2.39 4.33 -0.56
CA PRO A 95 1.05 4.87 -0.40
C PRO A 95 0.09 4.30 -1.47
N SER A 96 -1.20 4.26 -1.16
CA SER A 96 -2.23 3.78 -2.10
C SER A 96 -2.23 4.55 -3.44
N SER A 97 -1.81 5.81 -3.43
CA SER A 97 -1.66 6.62 -4.65
C SER A 97 -0.58 6.12 -5.61
N ALA A 98 0.36 5.29 -5.15
CA ALA A 98 1.35 4.64 -6.01
C ALA A 98 0.77 3.46 -6.82
N TRP A 99 -0.50 3.11 -6.60
CA TRP A 99 -1.17 1.95 -7.18
C TRP A 99 -2.41 2.30 -8.02
N PRO A 100 -2.34 3.26 -8.97
CA PRO A 100 -3.51 3.68 -9.74
C PRO A 100 -4.17 2.56 -10.53
N TYR A 101 -3.45 1.49 -10.84
CA TYR A 101 -3.95 0.32 -11.57
C TYR A 101 -4.32 -0.87 -10.66
N GLY A 102 -4.31 -0.68 -9.32
CA GLY A 102 -4.47 -1.75 -8.34
C GLY A 102 -3.18 -2.54 -8.11
N ARG A 103 -3.27 -3.70 -7.45
CA ARG A 103 -2.12 -4.53 -7.03
C ARG A 103 -1.43 -5.21 -8.22
N VAL A 104 -0.74 -4.44 -9.02
CA VAL A 104 0.05 -4.91 -10.17
C VAL A 104 1.33 -4.10 -10.30
N VAL A 105 2.42 -4.77 -10.63
CA VAL A 105 3.73 -4.15 -10.90
C VAL A 105 4.17 -4.42 -12.32
N LEU A 106 5.03 -3.56 -12.85
CA LEU A 106 5.76 -3.83 -14.08
C LEU A 106 7.09 -4.48 -13.72
N VAL A 107 7.47 -5.53 -14.44
CA VAL A 107 8.74 -6.25 -14.23
C VAL A 107 9.52 -6.28 -15.55
N ALA A 108 10.73 -5.74 -15.52
CA ALA A 108 11.71 -5.89 -16.59
C ALA A 108 12.88 -6.74 -16.13
N GLN A 109 13.73 -7.10 -17.06
CA GLN A 109 15.00 -7.77 -16.77
C GLN A 109 16.14 -7.05 -17.49
N ALA A 110 17.12 -6.57 -16.72
CA ALA A 110 18.33 -5.99 -17.27
C ALA A 110 19.36 -7.09 -17.58
N VAL A 111 19.44 -7.49 -18.83
CA VAL A 111 20.41 -8.48 -19.29
C VAL A 111 21.59 -7.73 -19.93
N PRO A 112 22.84 -7.92 -19.43
CA PRO A 112 24.02 -7.39 -20.10
C PRO A 112 24.15 -7.92 -21.54
N LYS A 113 24.86 -7.21 -22.41
CA LYS A 113 25.03 -7.60 -23.81
C LYS A 113 25.68 -8.97 -23.95
N ASP A 114 26.67 -9.27 -23.11
CA ASP A 114 27.42 -10.54 -23.10
C ASP A 114 27.38 -11.15 -21.68
N PRO A 115 26.25 -11.76 -21.27
CA PRO A 115 26.07 -12.27 -19.91
C PRO A 115 26.87 -13.56 -19.72
N THR A 116 27.63 -13.64 -18.62
CA THR A 116 28.29 -14.88 -18.18
C THR A 116 27.25 -15.90 -17.70
N ASP A 117 27.64 -17.16 -17.54
CA ASP A 117 26.74 -18.17 -16.97
C ASP A 117 26.39 -17.84 -15.50
N GLN A 118 27.29 -17.23 -14.77
CA GLN A 118 27.02 -16.72 -13.42
C GLN A 118 25.99 -15.59 -13.45
N THR A 119 26.13 -14.59 -14.32
CA THR A 119 25.14 -13.52 -14.49
C THR A 119 23.75 -14.08 -14.79
N LYS A 120 23.68 -15.07 -15.72
CA LYS A 120 22.42 -15.75 -16.05
C LYS A 120 21.82 -16.49 -14.85
N ALA A 121 22.67 -17.11 -14.01
CA ALA A 121 22.22 -17.81 -12.82
C ALA A 121 21.65 -16.84 -11.77
N GLU A 122 22.36 -15.73 -11.51
CA GLU A 122 21.88 -14.70 -10.55
C GLU A 122 20.57 -14.04 -11.05
N LEU A 123 20.48 -13.69 -12.33
CA LEU A 123 19.23 -13.16 -12.91
C LEU A 123 18.05 -14.12 -12.71
N ARG A 124 18.25 -15.43 -12.99
CA ARG A 124 17.19 -16.44 -12.77
C ARG A 124 16.80 -16.56 -11.30
N LYS A 125 17.78 -16.57 -10.40
CA LYS A 125 17.57 -16.62 -8.95
C LYS A 125 16.78 -15.41 -8.46
N ASN A 126 17.26 -14.20 -8.78
CA ASN A 126 16.60 -12.94 -8.35
C ASN A 126 15.19 -12.84 -8.92
N ARG A 127 14.98 -13.25 -10.18
CA ARG A 127 13.64 -13.30 -10.77
C ARG A 127 12.73 -14.29 -10.03
N ALA A 128 13.20 -15.48 -9.71
CA ALA A 128 12.41 -16.48 -9.00
C ALA A 128 12.00 -15.99 -7.60
N LEU A 129 12.93 -15.37 -6.88
CA LEU A 129 12.67 -14.76 -5.57
C LEU A 129 11.64 -13.64 -5.68
N LEU A 130 11.82 -12.71 -6.63
CA LEU A 130 10.85 -11.63 -6.87
C LEU A 130 9.44 -12.17 -7.15
N LEU A 131 9.31 -13.12 -8.08
CA LEU A 131 7.99 -13.65 -8.43
C LEU A 131 7.35 -14.43 -7.27
N GLY A 132 8.14 -15.11 -6.44
CA GLY A 132 7.69 -15.73 -5.20
C GLY A 132 7.11 -14.68 -4.23
N THR A 133 7.85 -13.62 -3.98
CA THR A 133 7.43 -12.49 -3.15
C THR A 133 6.13 -11.86 -3.65
N LEU A 134 6.03 -11.55 -4.95
CA LEU A 134 4.83 -10.95 -5.52
C LEU A 134 3.61 -11.86 -5.34
N LYS A 135 3.79 -13.17 -5.50
CA LYS A 135 2.73 -14.16 -5.28
C LYS A 135 2.29 -14.20 -3.81
N GLU A 136 3.21 -14.17 -2.86
CA GLU A 136 2.91 -14.15 -1.42
C GLU A 136 2.13 -12.89 -1.01
N LEU A 137 2.42 -11.76 -1.64
CA LEU A 137 1.74 -10.48 -1.42
C LEU A 137 0.43 -10.34 -2.21
N ASP A 138 0.03 -11.33 -2.99
CA ASP A 138 -1.11 -11.25 -3.93
C ASP A 138 -0.99 -10.05 -4.90
N VAL A 139 0.22 -9.77 -5.34
CA VAL A 139 0.53 -8.73 -6.34
C VAL A 139 0.72 -9.37 -7.70
N GLN A 140 -0.04 -8.95 -8.69
CA GLN A 140 0.18 -9.37 -10.07
C GLN A 140 1.39 -8.66 -10.69
N PHE A 141 1.92 -9.21 -11.75
CA PHE A 141 2.95 -8.53 -12.52
C PHE A 141 2.66 -8.57 -14.01
N ARG A 142 3.22 -7.60 -14.72
CA ARG A 142 3.31 -7.59 -16.19
C ARG A 142 4.76 -7.51 -16.59
N GLU A 143 5.10 -8.21 -17.66
CA GLU A 143 6.42 -8.09 -18.28
C GLU A 143 6.51 -6.74 -19.01
N ALA A 144 7.62 -6.03 -18.82
CA ALA A 144 7.97 -4.90 -19.65
C ALA A 144 8.36 -5.37 -21.05
N PRO A 145 8.06 -4.60 -22.10
CA PRO A 145 8.45 -4.90 -23.48
C PRO A 145 9.97 -4.92 -23.67
#